data_a8285919fbcbba26906f7310482e785e
#
_entry.id   a8285919fbcbba26906f7310482e785e
#
_cell.length_a   1.000
_cell.length_b   1.000
_cell.length_c   1.000
_cell.angle_alpha   90.00
_cell.angle_beta   90.00
_cell.angle_gamma   90.00
#
_symmetry.space_group_name_H-M   'P 1'
#
loop_
_entity.id
_entity.type
_entity.pdbx_description
1 polymer ?
#
loop_
_entity_poly.entity_id
_entity_poly.type
_entity_poly.pdbx_seq_one_letter_code
_entity_poly.pdbx_strand_id
1 'polypeptide(L)'
;MSQLFKVRVFDKVNDYQSVIRLISDVIINEFKFKLEFDSLDSDLLQIEKHYNEADGGSFWVAERDTWNNKNNSHSQIVGTIAIRNLKQFESTCELKRMYVLKEFRRLGIGQRMLDVATDFARKSGYSRIVLDSSKRLDAARALYLKAGFVDIPRYNDNYRADAFMERRLLI
;
A
#
# COMPACT_ATOMS: atom_id res chain seq x y z
N MET A 1 -16.88 -4.61 19.87
CA MET A 1 -15.60 -5.32 19.60
C MET A 1 -14.54 -4.26 19.32
N SER A 2 -13.49 -4.18 20.14
CA SER A 2 -12.40 -3.24 19.90
C SER A 2 -11.74 -3.58 18.56
N GLN A 3 -11.58 -2.59 17.71
CA GLN A 3 -10.93 -2.76 16.42
C GLN A 3 -9.47 -3.19 16.69
N LEU A 4 -9.08 -4.41 16.27
CA LEU A 4 -7.77 -5.00 16.52
C LEU A 4 -6.61 -4.22 15.89
N PHE A 5 -6.91 -3.25 15.02
CA PHE A 5 -5.95 -2.39 14.35
C PHE A 5 -6.64 -1.11 13.86
N LYS A 6 -5.86 -0.07 13.61
CA LYS A 6 -6.31 1.18 12.98
C LYS A 6 -5.48 1.48 11.74
N VAL A 7 -6.08 2.15 10.74
CA VAL A 7 -5.38 2.67 9.56
C VAL A 7 -5.31 4.19 9.72
N ARG A 8 -4.11 4.75 9.62
CA ARG A 8 -3.83 6.18 9.75
C ARG A 8 -2.79 6.64 8.73
N VAL A 9 -2.72 7.94 8.51
CA VAL A 9 -1.68 8.55 7.68
C VAL A 9 -0.30 8.29 8.31
N PHE A 10 0.69 8.08 7.47
CA PHE A 10 2.09 7.91 7.80
C PHE A 10 2.66 9.16 8.49
N ASP A 11 3.41 8.96 9.56
CA ASP A 11 4.19 9.98 10.26
C ASP A 11 5.68 9.72 10.07
N LYS A 12 6.36 10.63 9.36
CA LYS A 12 7.79 10.49 9.05
C LYS A 12 8.66 10.24 10.27
N VAL A 13 8.40 10.95 11.36
CA VAL A 13 9.23 10.92 12.57
C VAL A 13 9.10 9.58 13.28
N ASN A 14 7.87 9.10 13.40
CA ASN A 14 7.54 7.94 14.22
C ASN A 14 7.53 6.62 13.44
N ASP A 15 7.21 6.65 12.14
CA ASP A 15 6.91 5.43 11.38
C ASP A 15 8.02 5.00 10.43
N TYR A 16 8.88 5.91 9.98
CA TYR A 16 9.80 5.68 8.86
C TYR A 16 10.59 4.39 9.02
N GLN A 17 11.25 4.18 10.15
CA GLN A 17 12.07 2.99 10.38
C GLN A 17 11.25 1.69 10.36
N SER A 18 10.06 1.72 10.94
CA SER A 18 9.15 0.56 10.98
C SER A 18 8.59 0.23 9.61
N VAL A 19 8.24 1.25 8.82
CA VAL A 19 7.76 1.10 7.44
C VAL A 19 8.85 0.52 6.54
N ILE A 20 10.07 1.09 6.59
CA ILE A 20 11.19 0.56 5.79
C ILE A 20 11.51 -0.88 6.17
N ARG A 21 11.52 -1.21 7.46
CA ARG A 21 11.73 -2.60 7.92
C ARG A 21 10.67 -3.54 7.38
N LEU A 22 9.39 -3.18 7.49
CA LEU A 22 8.26 -3.98 7.01
C LEU A 22 8.38 -4.23 5.50
N ILE A 23 8.57 -3.17 4.71
CA ILE A 23 8.65 -3.27 3.25
C ILE A 23 9.88 -4.07 2.83
N SER A 24 11.04 -3.83 3.48
CA SER A 24 12.26 -4.57 3.21
C SER A 24 12.10 -6.05 3.50
N ASP A 25 11.47 -6.41 4.61
CA ASP A 25 11.22 -7.80 4.98
C ASP A 25 10.38 -8.52 3.93
N VAL A 26 9.30 -7.91 3.48
CA VAL A 26 8.44 -8.49 2.43
C VAL A 26 9.19 -8.60 1.10
N ILE A 27 9.85 -7.54 0.63
CA ILE A 27 10.53 -7.54 -0.67
C ILE A 27 11.68 -8.56 -0.68
N ILE A 28 12.51 -8.57 0.36
CA ILE A 28 13.72 -9.40 0.41
C ILE A 28 13.39 -10.84 0.80
N ASN A 29 12.64 -11.02 1.89
CA ASN A 29 12.46 -12.35 2.48
C ASN A 29 11.31 -13.14 1.86
N GLU A 30 10.22 -12.46 1.45
CA GLU A 30 9.09 -13.16 0.82
C GLU A 30 9.20 -13.17 -0.70
N PHE A 31 9.47 -12.02 -1.33
CA PHE A 31 9.50 -11.93 -2.80
C PHE A 31 10.85 -12.26 -3.42
N LYS A 32 11.92 -12.33 -2.60
CA LYS A 32 13.28 -12.64 -3.03
C LYS A 32 13.87 -11.63 -4.02
N PHE A 33 13.41 -10.37 -3.96
CA PHE A 33 14.01 -9.26 -4.68
C PHE A 33 15.00 -8.49 -3.80
N LYS A 34 15.92 -7.78 -4.45
CA LYS A 34 16.74 -6.76 -3.79
C LYS A 34 15.99 -5.43 -3.79
N LEU A 35 16.23 -4.59 -2.79
CA LEU A 35 15.79 -3.20 -2.82
C LEU A 35 16.65 -2.41 -3.81
N GLU A 36 16.01 -1.57 -4.60
CA GLU A 36 16.64 -0.76 -5.65
C GLU A 36 16.32 0.71 -5.43
N PHE A 37 17.04 1.32 -4.50
CA PHE A 37 16.84 2.73 -4.11
C PHE A 37 17.18 3.73 -5.22
N ASP A 38 17.96 3.32 -6.22
CA ASP A 38 18.29 4.16 -7.39
C ASP A 38 17.21 4.09 -8.50
N SER A 39 16.22 3.22 -8.35
CA SER A 39 15.17 3.00 -9.36
C SER A 39 13.81 2.68 -8.75
N LEU A 40 13.43 1.40 -8.71
CA LEU A 40 12.07 0.95 -8.35
C LEU A 40 11.64 1.29 -6.91
N ASP A 41 12.57 1.44 -5.99
CA ASP A 41 12.31 1.70 -4.58
C ASP A 41 12.81 3.08 -4.11
N SER A 42 13.10 3.99 -5.05
CA SER A 42 13.61 5.35 -4.76
C SER A 42 12.61 6.20 -3.94
N ASP A 43 11.32 5.95 -4.10
CA ASP A 43 10.26 6.62 -3.34
C ASP A 43 10.32 6.33 -1.83
N LEU A 44 10.90 5.21 -1.42
CA LEU A 44 11.06 4.85 -0.01
C LEU A 44 12.08 5.73 0.72
N LEU A 45 13.00 6.38 0.01
CA LEU A 45 13.96 7.31 0.60
C LEU A 45 13.30 8.63 1.06
N GLN A 46 12.19 9.02 0.43
CA GLN A 46 11.46 10.27 0.69
C GLN A 46 9.96 10.06 0.54
N ILE A 47 9.40 9.19 1.40
CA ILE A 47 7.98 8.80 1.35
C ILE A 47 7.06 10.02 1.31
N GLU A 48 7.30 11.00 2.19
CA GLU A 48 6.51 12.22 2.29
C GLU A 48 6.57 13.12 1.06
N LYS A 49 7.60 12.98 0.24
CA LYS A 49 7.73 13.74 -1.02
C LYS A 49 6.97 13.07 -2.16
N HIS A 50 6.98 11.73 -2.19
CA HIS A 50 6.36 10.96 -3.26
C HIS A 50 4.87 10.68 -3.04
N TYR A 51 4.42 10.76 -1.76
CA TYR A 51 3.07 10.43 -1.35
C TYR A 51 2.52 11.51 -0.43
N ASN A 52 2.18 12.68 -0.99
CA ASN A 52 1.62 13.80 -0.24
C ASN A 52 0.33 14.32 -0.89
N GLU A 53 -0.53 14.94 -0.08
CA GLU A 53 -1.84 15.39 -0.53
C GLU A 53 -1.76 16.56 -1.54
N ALA A 54 -0.74 17.40 -1.46
CA ALA A 54 -0.57 18.52 -2.39
C ALA A 54 -0.32 18.04 -3.83
N ASP A 55 0.30 16.85 -3.99
CA ASP A 55 0.51 16.21 -5.29
C ASP A 55 -0.56 15.15 -5.61
N GLY A 56 -1.63 15.07 -4.82
CA GLY A 56 -2.73 14.11 -5.00
C GLY A 56 -2.39 12.70 -4.53
N GLY A 57 -1.44 12.54 -3.62
CA GLY A 57 -1.06 11.25 -3.04
C GLY A 57 -1.19 11.19 -1.53
N SER A 58 -1.09 10.02 -0.96
CA SER A 58 -0.96 9.81 0.48
C SER A 58 -0.39 8.42 0.79
N PHE A 59 0.18 8.26 1.97
CA PHE A 59 0.72 7.00 2.47
C PHE A 59 0.08 6.69 3.82
N TRP A 60 -0.40 5.47 4.00
CA TRP A 60 -1.03 5.01 5.24
C TRP A 60 -0.31 3.81 5.82
N VAL A 61 -0.42 3.68 7.12
CA VAL A 61 0.02 2.53 7.89
C VAL A 61 -1.17 1.89 8.60
N ALA A 62 -1.16 0.57 8.66
CA ALA A 62 -2.02 -0.19 9.57
C ALA A 62 -1.24 -0.44 10.84
N GLU A 63 -1.76 0.02 11.95
CA GLU A 63 -1.15 -0.03 13.27
C GLU A 63 -1.99 -0.90 14.20
N ARG A 64 -1.33 -1.77 14.95
CA ARG A 64 -1.95 -2.63 15.95
C ARG A 64 -1.36 -2.35 17.31
N ASP A 65 -2.23 -2.22 18.33
CA ASP A 65 -1.78 -2.19 19.72
C ASP A 65 -1.38 -3.60 20.16
N THR A 66 -0.15 -3.75 20.60
CA THR A 66 0.37 -4.98 21.19
C THR A 66 0.55 -4.78 22.70
N TRP A 67 -0.03 -5.67 23.50
CA TRP A 67 0.16 -5.68 24.95
C TRP A 67 1.35 -6.58 25.27
N ASN A 68 2.31 -6.07 26.03
CA ASN A 68 3.32 -6.91 26.62
C ASN A 68 2.96 -7.25 28.08
N ASN A 69 3.57 -8.29 28.61
CA ASN A 69 3.32 -8.78 29.99
C ASN A 69 3.66 -7.77 31.11
N LYS A 70 4.10 -6.54 30.76
CA LYS A 70 4.45 -5.46 31.68
C LYS A 70 3.46 -4.28 31.64
N ASN A 71 2.24 -4.48 31.15
CA ASN A 71 1.20 -3.45 31.01
C ASN A 71 1.60 -2.22 30.17
N ASN A 72 2.63 -2.31 29.32
CA ASN A 72 2.96 -1.29 28.36
C ASN A 72 2.35 -1.66 27.00
N SER A 73 1.47 -0.82 26.49
CA SER A 73 1.01 -0.93 25.11
C SER A 73 2.11 -0.41 24.18
N HIS A 74 2.57 -1.27 23.29
CA HIS A 74 3.40 -0.86 22.16
C HIS A 74 2.56 -0.92 20.89
N SER A 75 2.65 0.10 20.10
CA SER A 75 2.04 0.12 18.79
C SER A 75 3.02 -0.49 17.76
N GLN A 76 2.51 -1.39 16.93
CA GLN A 76 3.28 -2.03 15.85
C GLN A 76 2.65 -1.72 14.50
N ILE A 77 3.45 -1.25 13.54
CA ILE A 77 3.02 -1.16 12.15
C ILE A 77 3.02 -2.57 11.54
N VAL A 78 1.87 -2.99 11.04
CA VAL A 78 1.62 -4.33 10.53
C VAL A 78 1.24 -4.34 9.05
N GLY A 79 1.01 -3.17 8.46
CA GLY A 79 0.73 -3.03 7.03
C GLY A 79 0.97 -1.62 6.53
N THR A 80 1.11 -1.49 5.20
CA THR A 80 1.31 -0.23 4.48
C THR A 80 0.49 -0.21 3.21
N ILE A 81 0.08 0.97 2.76
CA ILE A 81 -0.52 1.23 1.45
C ILE A 81 -0.29 2.68 1.06
N ALA A 82 -0.18 2.95 -0.24
CA ALA A 82 -0.03 4.30 -0.74
C ALA A 82 -0.83 4.54 -2.02
N ILE A 83 -1.17 5.80 -2.25
CA ILE A 83 -1.69 6.33 -3.52
C ILE A 83 -0.75 7.43 -3.98
N ARG A 84 -0.44 7.44 -5.27
CA ARG A 84 0.23 8.58 -5.92
C ARG A 84 -0.48 8.97 -7.22
N ASN A 85 -0.41 10.23 -7.57
CA ASN A 85 -0.90 10.73 -8.84
C ASN A 85 -0.06 10.14 -9.99
N LEU A 86 -0.71 9.60 -10.99
CA LEU A 86 -0.06 9.08 -12.20
C LEU A 86 -0.19 10.12 -13.33
N LYS A 87 0.61 11.18 -13.24
CA LYS A 87 0.50 12.43 -14.02
C LYS A 87 0.41 12.23 -15.55
N GLN A 88 0.92 11.11 -16.09
CA GLN A 88 0.85 10.79 -17.51
C GLN A 88 -0.54 10.29 -17.96
N PHE A 89 -1.46 10.04 -17.04
CA PHE A 89 -2.82 9.62 -17.34
C PHE A 89 -3.83 10.52 -16.61
N GLU A 90 -4.80 11.03 -17.34
CA GLU A 90 -5.82 11.91 -16.79
C GLU A 90 -6.62 11.24 -15.68
N SER A 91 -6.89 11.98 -14.59
CA SER A 91 -7.70 11.57 -13.44
C SER A 91 -7.37 10.15 -12.92
N THR A 92 -6.09 9.77 -13.01
CA THR A 92 -5.61 8.42 -12.65
C THR A 92 -4.61 8.47 -11.52
N CYS A 93 -4.80 7.64 -10.51
CA CYS A 93 -3.80 7.39 -9.47
C CYS A 93 -3.32 5.94 -9.49
N GLU A 94 -2.15 5.73 -8.89
CA GLU A 94 -1.54 4.42 -8.75
C GLU A 94 -1.52 3.99 -7.29
N LEU A 95 -2.01 2.78 -7.02
CA LEU A 95 -1.90 2.14 -5.73
C LEU A 95 -0.54 1.46 -5.63
N LYS A 96 0.20 1.81 -4.59
CA LYS A 96 1.57 1.34 -4.34
C LYS A 96 1.75 0.85 -2.91
N ARG A 97 2.83 0.14 -2.68
CA ARG A 97 3.35 -0.19 -1.35
C ARG A 97 2.32 -0.89 -0.45
N MET A 98 1.43 -1.69 -1.04
CA MET A 98 0.45 -2.44 -0.29
C MET A 98 1.06 -3.75 0.22
N TYR A 99 1.38 -3.77 1.50
CA TYR A 99 1.96 -4.92 2.18
C TYR A 99 1.27 -5.14 3.52
N VAL A 100 1.17 -6.40 3.95
CA VAL A 100 0.74 -6.80 5.29
C VAL A 100 1.70 -7.88 5.76
N LEU A 101 2.24 -7.73 6.96
CA LEU A 101 3.09 -8.75 7.59
C LEU A 101 2.37 -10.10 7.62
N LYS A 102 3.09 -11.17 7.34
CA LYS A 102 2.54 -12.52 7.13
C LYS A 102 1.66 -12.98 8.28
N GLU A 103 2.10 -12.76 9.51
CA GLU A 103 1.40 -13.15 10.74
C GLU A 103 0.11 -12.37 11.00
N PHE A 104 -0.09 -11.23 10.31
CA PHE A 104 -1.29 -10.39 10.44
C PHE A 104 -2.22 -10.46 9.24
N ARG A 105 -1.97 -11.34 8.29
CA ARG A 105 -2.85 -11.56 7.13
C ARG A 105 -4.13 -12.26 7.55
N ARG A 106 -5.16 -12.18 6.72
CA ARG A 106 -6.52 -12.74 6.93
C ARG A 106 -7.29 -12.15 8.11
N LEU A 107 -6.82 -11.03 8.68
CA LEU A 107 -7.50 -10.28 9.73
C LEU A 107 -8.30 -9.07 9.19
N GLY A 108 -8.48 -8.96 7.87
CA GLY A 108 -9.19 -7.84 7.23
C GLY A 108 -8.36 -6.58 7.03
N ILE A 109 -7.08 -6.55 7.44
CA ILE A 109 -6.20 -5.38 7.37
C ILE A 109 -6.05 -4.89 5.93
N GLY A 110 -5.75 -5.80 4.98
CA GLY A 110 -5.60 -5.44 3.57
C GLY A 110 -6.86 -4.83 2.98
N GLN A 111 -8.04 -5.39 3.27
CA GLN A 111 -9.32 -4.83 2.84
C GLN A 111 -9.53 -3.42 3.40
N ARG A 112 -9.33 -3.23 4.70
CA ARG A 112 -9.51 -1.92 5.33
C ARG A 112 -8.56 -0.85 4.77
N MET A 113 -7.30 -1.20 4.53
CA MET A 113 -6.34 -0.29 3.90
C MET A 113 -6.76 0.08 2.47
N LEU A 114 -7.21 -0.92 1.69
CA LEU A 114 -7.69 -0.69 0.32
C LEU A 114 -8.93 0.20 0.29
N ASP A 115 -9.86 0.06 1.25
CA ASP A 115 -11.03 0.92 1.40
C ASP A 115 -10.61 2.37 1.67
N VAL A 116 -9.69 2.59 2.61
CA VAL A 116 -9.15 3.94 2.94
C VAL A 116 -8.50 4.58 1.71
N ALA A 117 -7.65 3.84 1.00
CA ALA A 117 -6.98 4.34 -0.21
C ALA A 117 -7.99 4.65 -1.34
N THR A 118 -9.01 3.79 -1.51
CA THR A 118 -10.07 4.01 -2.50
C THR A 118 -10.92 5.25 -2.17
N ASP A 119 -11.28 5.44 -0.90
CA ASP A 119 -12.05 6.61 -0.46
C ASP A 119 -11.25 7.90 -0.62
N PHE A 120 -9.94 7.86 -0.34
CA PHE A 120 -9.05 8.98 -0.64
C PHE A 120 -9.03 9.29 -2.15
N ALA A 121 -8.86 8.29 -3.00
CA ALA A 121 -8.83 8.47 -4.45
C ALA A 121 -10.12 9.12 -4.97
N ARG A 122 -11.31 8.69 -4.49
CA ARG A 122 -12.59 9.31 -4.84
C ARG A 122 -12.66 10.77 -4.41
N LYS A 123 -12.30 11.06 -3.16
CA LYS A 123 -12.33 12.43 -2.59
C LYS A 123 -11.35 13.36 -3.30
N SER A 124 -10.25 12.84 -3.83
CA SER A 124 -9.26 13.57 -4.62
C SER A 124 -9.63 13.73 -6.09
N GLY A 125 -10.83 13.25 -6.53
CA GLY A 125 -11.33 13.44 -7.88
C GLY A 125 -10.75 12.45 -8.91
N TYR A 126 -10.13 11.36 -8.49
CA TYR A 126 -9.67 10.33 -9.39
C TYR A 126 -10.83 9.48 -9.91
N SER A 127 -10.87 9.27 -11.21
CA SER A 127 -11.84 8.38 -11.87
C SER A 127 -11.32 6.94 -12.02
N ARG A 128 -10.00 6.75 -11.78
CA ARG A 128 -9.34 5.46 -12.01
C ARG A 128 -8.18 5.23 -11.05
N ILE A 129 -8.13 4.03 -10.48
CA ILE A 129 -6.96 3.50 -9.76
C ILE A 129 -6.34 2.41 -10.60
N VAL A 130 -5.03 2.46 -10.82
CA VAL A 130 -4.26 1.37 -11.40
C VAL A 130 -3.29 0.79 -10.39
N LEU A 131 -2.85 -0.44 -10.59
CA LEU A 131 -1.81 -1.08 -9.80
C LEU A 131 -1.01 -2.07 -10.63
N ASP A 132 0.22 -2.29 -10.22
CA ASP A 132 1.04 -3.40 -10.65
C ASP A 132 1.27 -4.41 -9.51
N SER A 133 1.39 -5.68 -9.84
CA SER A 133 1.52 -6.76 -8.87
C SER A 133 2.19 -7.98 -9.50
N SER A 134 2.27 -9.08 -8.77
CA SER A 134 2.67 -10.36 -9.33
C SER A 134 1.52 -11.36 -9.32
N LYS A 135 1.41 -12.14 -10.41
CA LYS A 135 0.45 -13.25 -10.54
C LYS A 135 0.63 -14.32 -9.46
N ARG A 136 1.82 -14.39 -8.86
CA ARG A 136 2.12 -15.33 -7.77
C ARG A 136 1.47 -14.96 -6.44
N LEU A 137 0.94 -13.73 -6.32
CA LEU A 137 0.34 -13.20 -5.10
C LEU A 137 -1.17 -13.44 -5.09
N ASP A 138 -1.60 -14.72 -5.06
CA ASP A 138 -3.01 -15.14 -5.16
C ASP A 138 -3.93 -14.39 -4.18
N ALA A 139 -3.49 -14.21 -2.93
CA ALA A 139 -4.29 -13.53 -1.91
C ALA A 139 -4.48 -12.03 -2.22
N ALA A 140 -3.45 -11.35 -2.71
CA ALA A 140 -3.55 -9.95 -3.12
C ALA A 140 -4.43 -9.82 -4.36
N ARG A 141 -4.24 -10.70 -5.37
CA ARG A 141 -5.06 -10.73 -6.57
C ARG A 141 -6.54 -10.97 -6.25
N ALA A 142 -6.85 -11.94 -5.39
CA ALA A 142 -8.23 -12.20 -4.95
C ALA A 142 -8.85 -10.98 -4.26
N LEU A 143 -8.09 -10.26 -3.44
CA LEU A 143 -8.51 -9.03 -2.80
C LEU A 143 -8.85 -7.94 -3.83
N TYR A 144 -7.98 -7.73 -4.82
CA TYR A 144 -8.19 -6.73 -5.88
C TYR A 144 -9.41 -7.07 -6.75
N LEU A 145 -9.55 -8.32 -7.19
CA LEU A 145 -10.72 -8.77 -7.95
C LEU A 145 -12.02 -8.56 -7.16
N LYS A 146 -12.05 -8.94 -5.89
CA LYS A 146 -13.20 -8.70 -4.99
C LYS A 146 -13.51 -7.21 -4.84
N ALA A 147 -12.49 -6.35 -4.86
CA ALA A 147 -12.66 -4.91 -4.81
C ALA A 147 -13.07 -4.27 -6.15
N GLY A 148 -13.25 -5.06 -7.21
CA GLY A 148 -13.71 -4.60 -8.52
C GLY A 148 -12.58 -4.14 -9.47
N PHE A 149 -11.33 -4.54 -9.19
CA PHE A 149 -10.25 -4.39 -10.15
C PHE A 149 -10.36 -5.44 -11.26
N VAL A 150 -9.97 -5.06 -12.46
CA VAL A 150 -9.90 -5.92 -13.66
C VAL A 150 -8.51 -5.88 -14.24
N ASP A 151 -8.11 -6.94 -14.95
CA ASP A 151 -6.81 -6.99 -15.63
C ASP A 151 -6.75 -6.00 -16.80
N ILE A 152 -5.59 -5.36 -16.94
CA ILE A 152 -5.27 -4.45 -18.05
C ILE A 152 -3.89 -4.78 -18.63
N PRO A 153 -3.57 -4.29 -19.84
CA PRO A 153 -2.21 -4.33 -20.37
C PRO A 153 -1.22 -3.60 -19.47
N ARG A 154 0.06 -3.97 -19.57
CA ARG A 154 1.18 -3.29 -18.90
C ARG A 154 1.16 -1.79 -19.19
N TYR A 155 1.29 -0.96 -18.13
CA TYR A 155 1.30 0.51 -18.24
C TYR A 155 2.60 1.16 -17.72
N ASN A 156 3.52 0.37 -17.16
CA ASN A 156 4.82 0.84 -16.64
C ASN A 156 5.94 -0.18 -16.87
N ASP A 157 7.18 0.21 -16.60
CA ASP A 157 8.37 -0.58 -16.83
C ASP A 157 8.84 -1.39 -15.59
N ASN A 158 7.97 -1.58 -14.60
CA ASN A 158 8.31 -2.42 -13.45
C ASN A 158 8.49 -3.88 -13.87
N TYR A 159 9.74 -4.31 -14.05
CA TYR A 159 10.06 -5.67 -14.48
C TYR A 159 9.72 -6.75 -13.43
N ARG A 160 9.54 -6.37 -12.15
CA ARG A 160 9.11 -7.28 -11.08
C ARG A 160 7.63 -7.63 -11.18
N ALA A 161 6.84 -6.85 -11.92
CA ALA A 161 5.41 -7.03 -12.08
C ALA A 161 5.08 -7.83 -13.35
N ASP A 162 4.14 -8.76 -13.23
CA ASP A 162 3.56 -9.53 -14.34
C ASP A 162 2.02 -9.54 -14.30
N ALA A 163 1.42 -8.78 -13.38
CA ALA A 163 -0.01 -8.50 -13.30
C ALA A 163 -0.23 -6.99 -13.21
N PHE A 164 -1.15 -6.48 -14.04
CA PHE A 164 -1.53 -5.07 -14.10
C PHE A 164 -3.04 -4.99 -14.04
N MET A 165 -3.57 -4.15 -13.14
CA MET A 165 -5.01 -4.09 -12.91
C MET A 165 -5.47 -2.64 -12.79
N GLU A 166 -6.75 -2.41 -13.12
CA GLU A 166 -7.40 -1.12 -12.87
C GLU A 166 -8.76 -1.30 -12.20
N ARG A 167 -9.16 -0.27 -11.49
CA ARG A 167 -10.52 -0.08 -11.00
C ARG A 167 -11.02 1.29 -11.38
N ARG A 168 -12.17 1.35 -12.06
CA ARG A 168 -12.87 2.61 -12.31
C ARG A 168 -13.67 3.00 -11.08
N LEU A 169 -13.60 4.27 -10.73
CA LEU A 169 -14.34 4.86 -9.63
C LEU A 169 -15.56 5.57 -10.20
N LEU A 170 -16.73 5.27 -9.66
CA LEU A 170 -17.93 6.08 -9.91
C LEU A 170 -17.73 7.38 -9.13
N ILE A 171 -17.76 8.48 -9.82
CA ILE A 171 -17.71 9.84 -9.27
C ILE A 171 -19.15 10.29 -9.00
#